data_b911a1d8a7c007e80a931277094707d2
#
_entry.id   b911a1d8a7c007e80a931277094707d2
#
_cell.length_a   1.000
_cell.length_b   1.000
_cell.length_c   1.000
_cell.angle_alpha   90.00
_cell.angle_beta   90.00
_cell.angle_gamma   90.00
#
_symmetry.space_group_name_H-M   'P 1'
#
loop_
_entity.id
_entity.type
_entity.pdbx_description
1 polymer ?
#
loop_
_entity_poly.entity_id
_entity_poly.type
_entity_poly.pdbx_seq_one_letter_code
_entity_poly.pdbx_strand_id
1 'polypeptide(L)'
;MILAVTVGTTSCKVVGVDFNGFNLKGDHLSLENFLDKIKTLVIVHLNSNNFTGKIPTEISSQKLPKLFELDLSNNMYVGSFPKAVLGATNLTYLDLRFNYLTGPVDPQVFTLDLDALFLNNNGFSGEIPDSLGRTAALFLTLANNRFTGQIPKSIGQAKRTLLEVLFLNNQLSGCLPVEIGLLELATVFDASVNKLTGPIPQSFGCLRDMELLNVSYNQLYGEVPETLCKLNNLEKLTLKYNYFTQVGPECRKLIAEKVLDISMNCIIDLENQRKPDECEAFFLRKQTCPDMKSLISYVPCNIDQSSSRKNSAGRAQRGARARSTTYAAINKPHL
;
A
#
# COMPACT_ATOMS: atom_id res chain seq x y z
N MET A 1 9.80 25.61 -10.00
CA MET A 1 9.05 26.87 -9.76
C MET A 1 9.04 27.17 -8.26
N ILE A 2 9.46 28.34 -7.83
CA ILE A 2 9.43 28.69 -6.40
C ILE A 2 8.05 29.23 -6.09
N LEU A 3 7.26 28.52 -5.28
CA LEU A 3 5.97 28.99 -4.80
C LEU A 3 6.18 30.00 -3.67
N ALA A 4 6.03 31.28 -3.96
CA ALA A 4 6.01 32.34 -2.96
C ALA A 4 4.56 32.69 -2.61
N VAL A 5 4.17 32.50 -1.35
CA VAL A 5 2.86 32.96 -0.85
C VAL A 5 3.08 34.19 0.01
N THR A 6 2.35 35.24 -0.31
CA THR A 6 2.32 36.48 0.49
C THR A 6 1.46 36.25 1.74
N VAL A 7 2.06 36.22 2.91
CA VAL A 7 1.35 36.20 4.18
C VAL A 7 1.58 37.54 4.87
N GLY A 8 0.62 38.45 4.79
CA GLY A 8 0.67 39.77 5.39
C GLY A 8 1.33 40.85 4.51
N THR A 9 1.08 42.07 4.83
CA THR A 9 1.33 43.27 3.99
C THR A 9 2.80 43.71 3.84
N THR A 10 3.80 42.98 4.38
CA THR A 10 5.18 43.51 4.43
C THR A 10 6.31 42.53 4.10
N SER A 11 6.08 41.25 3.87
CA SER A 11 7.16 40.32 3.45
C SER A 11 6.67 39.12 2.68
N CYS A 12 7.25 38.86 1.51
CA CYS A 12 7.10 37.58 0.78
C CYS A 12 7.99 36.54 1.45
N LYS A 13 7.40 35.37 1.83
CA LYS A 13 8.14 34.21 2.35
C LYS A 13 8.03 33.07 1.37
N VAL A 14 9.14 32.37 1.09
CA VAL A 14 9.13 31.14 0.35
C VAL A 14 8.51 30.05 1.24
N VAL A 15 7.42 29.43 0.82
CA VAL A 15 6.71 28.36 1.54
C VAL A 15 6.74 27.03 0.80
N GLY A 16 7.13 27.02 -0.48
CA GLY A 16 7.22 25.80 -1.27
C GLY A 16 8.37 25.87 -2.25
N VAL A 17 8.98 24.70 -2.48
CA VAL A 17 9.96 24.47 -3.53
C VAL A 17 9.41 23.35 -4.39
N ASP A 18 9.29 23.61 -5.70
CA ASP A 18 8.84 22.69 -6.70
C ASP A 18 9.84 22.67 -7.87
N PHE A 19 10.64 21.61 -7.94
CA PHE A 19 11.60 21.34 -9.01
C PHE A 19 11.30 20.04 -9.75
N ASN A 20 10.03 19.65 -9.79
CA ASN A 20 9.61 18.42 -10.43
C ASN A 20 9.97 18.40 -11.91
N GLY A 21 10.66 17.32 -12.35
CA GLY A 21 10.95 17.10 -13.76
C GLY A 21 11.96 18.07 -14.40
N PHE A 22 12.72 18.83 -13.61
CA PHE A 22 13.74 19.76 -14.12
C PHE A 22 15.00 19.07 -14.63
N ASN A 23 15.07 17.73 -14.52
CA ASN A 23 16.24 16.93 -14.90
C ASN A 23 17.54 17.45 -14.25
N LEU A 24 17.42 17.90 -13.01
CA LEU A 24 18.55 18.39 -12.23
C LEU A 24 19.54 17.23 -12.00
N LYS A 25 20.80 17.46 -12.35
CA LYS A 25 21.88 16.47 -12.24
C LYS A 25 23.21 17.17 -12.00
N GLY A 26 24.13 16.46 -11.36
CA GLY A 26 25.49 16.92 -11.08
C GLY A 26 26.05 16.26 -9.82
N ASP A 27 27.34 16.05 -9.79
CA ASP A 27 28.04 15.34 -8.72
C ASP A 27 27.94 16.05 -7.34
N HIS A 28 27.52 17.30 -7.34
CA HIS A 28 27.37 18.13 -6.14
C HIS A 28 25.93 18.56 -5.88
N LEU A 29 24.95 17.92 -6.55
CA LEU A 29 23.53 18.24 -6.34
C LEU A 29 23.06 17.58 -5.04
N SER A 30 23.42 18.17 -3.92
CA SER A 30 23.00 17.77 -2.58
C SER A 30 21.96 18.76 -2.05
N LEU A 31 20.96 18.22 -1.34
CA LEU A 31 20.01 19.05 -0.59
C LEU A 31 20.59 19.53 0.74
N GLU A 32 21.76 19.02 1.12
CA GLU A 32 22.47 19.45 2.34
C GLU A 32 22.71 20.96 2.31
N ASN A 33 22.48 21.63 3.42
CA ASN A 33 22.66 23.07 3.58
C ASN A 33 21.82 23.95 2.60
N PHE A 34 20.82 23.37 1.92
CA PHE A 34 19.89 24.12 1.09
C PHE A 34 18.52 24.26 1.77
N LEU A 35 17.85 23.15 2.05
CA LEU A 35 16.48 23.17 2.59
C LEU A 35 16.40 23.81 3.97
N ASP A 36 17.41 23.59 4.81
CA ASP A 36 17.48 24.13 6.18
C ASP A 36 17.60 25.66 6.26
N LYS A 37 17.97 26.31 5.16
CA LYS A 37 18.02 27.78 5.09
C LYS A 37 16.62 28.41 4.97
N ILE A 38 15.62 27.62 4.57
CA ILE A 38 14.26 28.12 4.31
C ILE A 38 13.30 27.51 5.35
N LYS A 39 13.37 27.96 6.59
CA LYS A 39 12.57 27.45 7.73
C LYS A 39 11.05 27.58 7.56
N THR A 40 10.60 28.29 6.54
CA THR A 40 9.19 28.50 6.21
C THR A 40 8.61 27.47 5.26
N LEU A 41 9.42 26.49 4.80
CA LEU A 41 8.97 25.46 3.88
C LEU A 41 7.83 24.62 4.46
N VAL A 42 6.81 24.50 3.66
CA VAL A 42 5.62 23.65 3.86
C VAL A 42 5.60 22.53 2.84
N ILE A 43 6.00 22.82 1.60
CA ILE A 43 5.97 21.89 0.47
C ILE A 43 7.37 21.78 -0.11
N VAL A 44 7.85 20.55 -0.29
CA VAL A 44 9.11 20.22 -0.95
C VAL A 44 8.84 19.14 -1.98
N HIS A 45 8.80 19.50 -3.25
CA HIS A 45 8.62 18.61 -4.37
C HIS A 45 9.86 18.64 -5.26
N LEU A 46 10.57 17.52 -5.33
CA LEU A 46 11.82 17.35 -6.06
C LEU A 46 11.80 16.10 -6.93
N ASN A 47 10.61 15.62 -7.27
CA ASN A 47 10.48 14.37 -8.01
C ASN A 47 11.03 14.46 -9.45
N SER A 48 11.31 13.30 -10.01
CA SER A 48 11.73 13.19 -11.43
C SER A 48 12.97 14.01 -11.74
N ASN A 49 14.01 13.83 -10.93
CA ASN A 49 15.33 14.41 -11.09
C ASN A 49 16.42 13.33 -10.95
N ASN A 50 17.67 13.72 -10.90
CA ASN A 50 18.83 12.82 -10.72
C ASN A 50 19.54 13.11 -9.37
N PHE A 51 18.81 13.43 -8.32
CA PHE A 51 19.39 13.59 -6.99
C PHE A 51 19.97 12.27 -6.49
N THR A 52 21.19 12.29 -6.01
CA THR A 52 21.98 11.13 -5.56
C THR A 52 22.34 11.22 -4.09
N GLY A 53 22.99 10.17 -3.58
CA GLY A 53 23.45 10.13 -2.19
C GLY A 53 22.36 9.78 -1.19
N LYS A 54 22.56 10.11 0.07
CA LYS A 54 21.58 9.88 1.14
C LYS A 54 20.60 11.05 1.21
N ILE A 55 19.36 10.75 1.61
CA ILE A 55 18.39 11.81 1.94
C ILE A 55 18.93 12.57 3.17
N PRO A 56 19.00 13.92 3.10
CA PRO A 56 19.62 14.72 4.15
C PRO A 56 18.90 14.65 5.50
N THR A 57 19.66 14.72 6.57
CA THR A 57 19.14 14.72 7.96
C THR A 57 18.49 16.04 8.34
N GLU A 58 18.67 17.07 7.54
CA GLU A 58 18.06 18.39 7.69
C GLU A 58 16.54 18.39 7.49
N ILE A 59 16.00 17.33 6.87
CA ILE A 59 14.56 17.12 6.75
C ILE A 59 14.01 16.65 8.10
N SER A 60 13.94 17.54 9.05
CA SER A 60 13.47 17.26 10.42
C SER A 60 12.64 18.42 10.94
N SER A 61 11.85 18.20 11.97
CA SER A 61 11.03 19.24 12.61
C SER A 61 11.85 20.39 13.18
N GLN A 62 13.09 20.15 13.57
CA GLN A 62 13.99 21.20 14.06
C GLN A 62 14.43 22.16 12.95
N LYS A 63 14.61 21.64 11.75
CA LYS A 63 15.06 22.42 10.59
C LYS A 63 13.90 22.88 9.72
N LEU A 64 12.88 22.04 9.52
CA LEU A 64 11.69 22.30 8.71
C LEU A 64 10.40 22.09 9.52
N PRO A 65 10.13 22.96 10.51
CA PRO A 65 9.04 22.75 11.48
C PRO A 65 7.64 22.82 10.88
N LYS A 66 7.51 23.30 9.65
CA LYS A 66 6.22 23.47 8.94
C LYS A 66 6.05 22.49 7.78
N LEU A 67 7.00 21.57 7.58
CA LEU A 67 6.96 20.64 6.46
C LEU A 67 5.69 19.79 6.51
N PHE A 68 4.90 19.89 5.45
CA PHE A 68 3.60 19.26 5.30
C PHE A 68 3.60 18.22 4.17
N GLU A 69 4.30 18.51 3.06
CA GLU A 69 4.46 17.59 1.93
C GLU A 69 5.93 17.43 1.57
N LEU A 70 6.35 16.17 1.41
CA LEU A 70 7.69 15.81 0.95
C LEU A 70 7.59 14.77 -0.17
N ASP A 71 7.92 15.20 -1.38
CA ASP A 71 8.03 14.34 -2.55
C ASP A 71 9.48 14.31 -3.07
N LEU A 72 10.15 13.19 -2.84
CA LEU A 72 11.51 12.90 -3.33
C LEU A 72 11.49 11.74 -4.33
N SER A 73 10.34 11.42 -4.89
CA SER A 73 10.15 10.27 -5.75
C SER A 73 10.92 10.38 -7.07
N ASN A 74 11.16 9.23 -7.68
CA ASN A 74 11.79 9.13 -8.99
C ASN A 74 13.14 9.92 -9.05
N ASN A 75 14.05 9.51 -8.18
CA ASN A 75 15.41 10.02 -8.05
C ASN A 75 16.42 8.86 -7.87
N MET A 76 17.65 9.14 -7.50
CA MET A 76 18.70 8.15 -7.29
C MET A 76 19.18 8.12 -5.83
N TYR A 77 18.29 8.41 -4.87
CA TYR A 77 18.65 8.36 -3.45
C TYR A 77 18.97 6.93 -3.01
N VAL A 78 20.02 6.79 -2.20
CA VAL A 78 20.52 5.53 -1.65
C VAL A 78 20.53 5.55 -0.12
N GLY A 79 20.79 4.41 0.50
CA GLY A 79 20.90 4.26 1.94
C GLY A 79 19.64 3.71 2.58
N SER A 80 19.52 3.87 3.90
CA SER A 80 18.37 3.39 4.66
C SER A 80 17.22 4.40 4.70
N PHE A 81 16.09 3.97 5.28
CA PHE A 81 14.95 4.85 5.54
C PHE A 81 15.41 6.14 6.26
N PRO A 82 15.01 7.34 5.76
CA PRO A 82 15.48 8.62 6.28
C PRO A 82 14.82 8.96 7.63
N LYS A 83 15.41 8.51 8.74
CA LYS A 83 14.84 8.70 10.09
C LYS A 83 14.55 10.14 10.46
N ALA A 84 15.22 11.11 9.83
CA ALA A 84 14.98 12.52 10.07
C ALA A 84 13.53 12.94 9.79
N VAL A 85 12.86 12.31 8.83
CA VAL A 85 11.43 12.59 8.52
C VAL A 85 10.49 12.26 9.68
N LEU A 86 10.89 11.36 10.58
CA LEU A 86 10.07 10.98 11.75
C LEU A 86 9.86 12.14 12.71
N GLY A 87 10.76 13.13 12.70
CA GLY A 87 10.61 14.36 13.46
C GLY A 87 9.69 15.39 12.80
N ALA A 88 9.30 15.22 11.54
CA ALA A 88 8.42 16.16 10.83
C ALA A 88 6.94 15.88 11.16
N THR A 89 6.53 16.25 12.37
CA THR A 89 5.20 15.89 12.93
C THR A 89 4.00 16.51 12.22
N ASN A 90 4.23 17.51 11.35
CA ASN A 90 3.18 18.11 10.51
C ASN A 90 3.08 17.46 9.12
N LEU A 91 3.93 16.46 8.84
CA LEU A 91 3.98 15.81 7.55
C LEU A 91 2.72 14.97 7.33
N THR A 92 2.00 15.22 6.22
CA THR A 92 0.80 14.48 5.81
C THR A 92 1.01 13.68 4.52
N TYR A 93 2.02 14.05 3.73
CA TYR A 93 2.34 13.38 2.48
C TYR A 93 3.84 13.06 2.43
N LEU A 94 4.17 11.77 2.32
CA LEU A 94 5.54 11.28 2.18
C LEU A 94 5.66 10.38 0.97
N ASP A 95 6.40 10.84 -0.04
CA ASP A 95 6.68 10.06 -1.25
C ASP A 95 8.19 9.86 -1.45
N LEU A 96 8.61 8.61 -1.27
CA LEU A 96 10.00 8.15 -1.48
C LEU A 96 10.09 7.10 -2.61
N ARG A 97 9.01 6.88 -3.37
CA ARG A 97 8.96 5.85 -4.40
C ARG A 97 9.99 6.07 -5.51
N PHE A 98 10.33 4.99 -6.22
CA PHE A 98 11.32 5.00 -7.32
C PHE A 98 12.64 5.63 -6.91
N ASN A 99 13.31 5.01 -5.94
CA ASN A 99 14.65 5.31 -5.48
C ASN A 99 15.43 4.00 -5.25
N TYR A 100 16.62 4.08 -4.69
CA TYR A 100 17.48 2.93 -4.35
C TYR A 100 17.63 2.78 -2.82
N LEU A 101 16.60 3.16 -2.06
CA LEU A 101 16.60 3.04 -0.61
C LEU A 101 16.51 1.56 -0.19
N THR A 102 17.20 1.17 0.88
CA THR A 102 17.35 -0.23 1.30
C THR A 102 17.20 -0.40 2.81
N GLY A 103 17.16 -1.66 3.25
CA GLY A 103 17.06 -2.00 4.68
C GLY A 103 15.63 -1.87 5.24
N PRO A 104 15.47 -1.99 6.57
CA PRO A 104 14.16 -1.94 7.18
C PRO A 104 13.57 -0.53 7.19
N VAL A 105 12.25 -0.47 7.12
CA VAL A 105 11.49 0.77 7.34
C VAL A 105 11.32 0.98 8.85
N ASP A 106 11.57 2.20 9.32
CA ASP A 106 11.42 2.51 10.74
C ASP A 106 9.94 2.43 11.16
N PRO A 107 9.61 1.65 12.21
CA PRO A 107 8.23 1.47 12.67
C PRO A 107 7.49 2.77 13.00
N GLN A 108 8.19 3.82 13.38
CA GLN A 108 7.57 5.11 13.75
C GLN A 108 6.90 5.81 12.57
N VAL A 109 7.28 5.51 11.31
CA VAL A 109 6.62 6.14 10.14
C VAL A 109 5.13 5.85 10.09
N PHE A 110 4.70 4.67 10.56
CA PHE A 110 3.30 4.29 10.62
C PHE A 110 2.52 4.98 11.77
N THR A 111 3.18 5.77 12.59
CA THR A 111 2.54 6.54 13.67
C THR A 111 2.47 8.03 13.37
N LEU A 112 3.00 8.47 12.24
CA LEU A 112 2.83 9.84 11.75
C LEU A 112 1.40 10.02 11.22
N ASP A 113 0.88 11.26 11.30
CA ASP A 113 -0.47 11.61 10.80
C ASP A 113 -0.47 11.81 9.27
N LEU A 114 0.02 10.81 8.55
CA LEU A 114 0.11 10.84 7.09
C LEU A 114 -1.25 10.52 6.46
N ASP A 115 -1.63 11.25 5.44
CA ASP A 115 -2.71 10.88 4.51
C ASP A 115 -2.18 9.89 3.45
N ALA A 116 -0.91 10.02 3.04
CA ALA A 116 -0.29 9.15 2.05
C ALA A 116 1.16 8.78 2.42
N LEU A 117 1.46 7.49 2.30
CA LEU A 117 2.81 6.93 2.49
C LEU A 117 3.18 6.06 1.29
N PHE A 118 4.09 6.57 0.45
CA PHE A 118 4.55 5.89 -0.76
C PHE A 118 6.02 5.51 -0.67
N LEU A 119 6.28 4.20 -0.51
CA LEU A 119 7.62 3.62 -0.39
C LEU A 119 7.94 2.63 -1.52
N ASN A 120 7.04 2.48 -2.49
CA ASN A 120 7.16 1.49 -3.55
C ASN A 120 8.36 1.72 -4.49
N ASN A 121 8.77 0.65 -5.18
CA ASN A 121 9.88 0.69 -6.13
C ASN A 121 11.19 1.17 -5.48
N ASN A 122 11.59 0.44 -4.44
CA ASN A 122 12.83 0.60 -3.70
C ASN A 122 13.44 -0.78 -3.37
N GLY A 123 14.45 -0.82 -2.52
CA GLY A 123 15.06 -2.04 -1.98
C GLY A 123 14.75 -2.26 -0.50
N PHE A 124 13.68 -1.71 0.05
CA PHE A 124 13.31 -1.90 1.45
C PHE A 124 13.09 -3.38 1.76
N SER A 125 13.51 -3.81 2.95
CA SER A 125 13.52 -5.21 3.37
C SER A 125 13.19 -5.37 4.85
N GLY A 126 13.13 -6.63 5.31
CA GLY A 126 12.68 -6.95 6.66
C GLY A 126 11.18 -7.12 6.74
N GLU A 127 10.65 -7.24 7.93
CA GLU A 127 9.22 -7.46 8.16
C GLU A 127 8.44 -6.15 8.19
N ILE A 128 7.17 -6.20 7.81
CA ILE A 128 6.24 -5.09 8.03
C ILE A 128 5.91 -5.05 9.53
N PRO A 129 6.20 -3.96 10.24
CA PRO A 129 6.05 -3.92 11.70
C PRO A 129 4.58 -3.80 12.13
N ASP A 130 4.29 -4.27 13.35
CA ASP A 130 2.94 -4.18 13.95
C ASP A 130 2.43 -2.74 14.12
N SER A 131 3.31 -1.75 14.11
CA SER A 131 2.90 -0.35 14.10
C SER A 131 2.09 0.04 12.87
N LEU A 132 2.07 -0.79 11.80
CA LEU A 132 1.19 -0.62 10.64
C LEU A 132 -0.27 -0.38 11.06
N GLY A 133 -0.75 -1.08 12.09
CA GLY A 133 -2.12 -0.92 12.59
C GLY A 133 -2.45 0.47 13.13
N ARG A 134 -1.44 1.30 13.42
CA ARG A 134 -1.61 2.68 13.92
C ARG A 134 -1.58 3.72 12.82
N THR A 135 -1.44 3.30 11.56
CA THR A 135 -1.35 4.27 10.47
C THR A 135 -2.61 5.11 10.32
N ALA A 136 -2.41 6.40 10.13
CA ALA A 136 -3.46 7.33 9.75
C ALA A 136 -3.67 7.37 8.22
N ALA A 137 -2.78 6.74 7.46
CA ALA A 137 -2.75 6.82 6.01
C ALA A 137 -4.04 6.28 5.37
N LEU A 138 -4.52 7.03 4.39
CA LEU A 138 -5.57 6.60 3.47
C LEU A 138 -4.96 5.74 2.35
N PHE A 139 -3.77 6.11 1.90
CA PHE A 139 -3.06 5.48 0.80
C PHE A 139 -1.70 4.97 1.29
N LEU A 140 -1.53 3.65 1.25
CA LEU A 140 -0.30 2.98 1.66
C LEU A 140 0.22 2.10 0.53
N THR A 141 1.44 2.37 0.04
CA THR A 141 2.10 1.45 -0.89
C THR A 141 3.51 1.08 -0.48
N LEU A 142 3.71 -0.22 -0.28
CA LEU A 142 5.00 -0.87 -0.05
C LEU A 142 5.41 -1.74 -1.26
N ALA A 143 4.72 -1.62 -2.38
CA ALA A 143 4.86 -2.45 -3.56
C ALA A 143 6.29 -2.43 -4.14
N ASN A 144 6.67 -3.50 -4.86
CA ASN A 144 7.97 -3.58 -5.55
C ASN A 144 9.15 -3.30 -4.62
N ASN A 145 9.25 -4.08 -3.53
CA ASN A 145 10.31 -4.04 -2.54
C ASN A 145 10.78 -5.47 -2.19
N ARG A 146 11.45 -5.65 -1.06
CA ARG A 146 11.96 -6.94 -0.57
C ARG A 146 11.44 -7.27 0.82
N PHE A 147 10.23 -6.80 1.18
CA PHE A 147 9.62 -7.10 2.47
C PHE A 147 9.37 -8.59 2.63
N THR A 148 9.62 -9.12 3.83
CA THR A 148 9.50 -10.54 4.21
C THR A 148 8.55 -10.70 5.38
N GLY A 149 8.35 -11.93 5.84
CA GLY A 149 7.47 -12.23 6.98
C GLY A 149 6.00 -12.15 6.62
N GLN A 150 5.16 -12.04 7.62
CA GLN A 150 3.70 -12.05 7.47
C GLN A 150 3.14 -10.64 7.34
N ILE A 151 1.96 -10.51 6.73
CA ILE A 151 1.15 -9.29 6.88
C ILE A 151 0.70 -9.23 8.35
N PRO A 152 1.03 -8.15 9.09
CA PRO A 152 0.73 -8.10 10.52
C PRO A 152 -0.78 -8.04 10.79
N LYS A 153 -1.24 -8.80 11.79
CA LYS A 153 -2.66 -8.81 12.21
C LYS A 153 -3.15 -7.44 12.65
N SER A 154 -2.24 -6.59 13.12
CA SER A 154 -2.54 -5.21 13.50
C SER A 154 -3.15 -4.37 12.37
N ILE A 155 -3.01 -4.79 11.09
CA ILE A 155 -3.60 -4.08 9.94
C ILE A 155 -5.10 -3.80 10.14
N GLY A 156 -5.83 -4.69 10.82
CA GLY A 156 -7.25 -4.51 11.13
C GLY A 156 -7.54 -3.32 12.05
N GLN A 157 -6.55 -2.78 12.76
CA GLN A 157 -6.72 -1.58 13.58
C GLN A 157 -6.86 -0.32 12.73
N ALA A 158 -6.29 -0.32 11.50
CA ALA A 158 -6.38 0.78 10.54
C ALA A 158 -7.70 0.78 9.73
N LYS A 159 -8.74 0.11 10.22
CA LYS A 159 -10.04 -0.06 9.54
C LYS A 159 -10.81 1.23 9.24
N ARG A 160 -10.43 2.35 9.88
CA ARG A 160 -11.08 3.66 9.69
C ARG A 160 -10.27 4.61 8.82
N THR A 161 -9.12 4.18 8.35
CA THR A 161 -8.18 5.02 7.60
C THR A 161 -7.88 4.44 6.22
N LEU A 162 -7.35 3.24 6.13
CA LEU A 162 -6.86 2.65 4.89
C LEU A 162 -7.98 2.52 3.84
N LEU A 163 -7.79 3.18 2.71
CA LEU A 163 -8.60 3.08 1.50
C LEU A 163 -7.90 2.22 0.44
N GLU A 164 -6.60 2.41 0.26
CA GLU A 164 -5.80 1.65 -0.69
C GLU A 164 -4.54 1.09 -0.01
N VAL A 165 -4.33 -0.21 -0.20
CA VAL A 165 -3.20 -0.96 0.39
C VAL A 165 -2.52 -1.78 -0.69
N LEU A 166 -1.25 -1.47 -0.99
CA LEU A 166 -0.50 -2.12 -2.05
C LEU A 166 0.78 -2.75 -1.51
N PHE A 167 0.78 -4.08 -1.42
CA PHE A 167 1.89 -4.93 -0.98
C PHE A 167 2.47 -5.79 -2.11
N LEU A 168 2.00 -5.59 -3.36
CA LEU A 168 2.40 -6.43 -4.48
C LEU A 168 3.91 -6.46 -4.71
N ASN A 169 4.36 -7.56 -5.30
CA ASN A 169 5.76 -7.81 -5.67
C ASN A 169 6.73 -7.59 -4.51
N ASN A 170 6.59 -8.45 -3.50
CA ASN A 170 7.44 -8.54 -2.32
C ASN A 170 7.79 -10.03 -2.04
N GLN A 171 8.28 -10.32 -0.85
CA GLN A 171 8.58 -11.67 -0.40
C GLN A 171 7.73 -12.05 0.84
N LEU A 172 6.55 -11.45 0.98
CA LEU A 172 5.63 -11.71 2.08
C LEU A 172 5.19 -13.17 2.05
N SER A 173 5.10 -13.79 3.23
CA SER A 173 4.80 -15.21 3.39
C SER A 173 3.78 -15.45 4.51
N GLY A 174 3.44 -16.71 4.76
CA GLY A 174 2.43 -17.06 5.75
C GLY A 174 1.02 -16.81 5.25
N CYS A 175 0.05 -16.81 6.16
CA CYS A 175 -1.35 -16.79 5.83
C CYS A 175 -1.92 -15.37 5.81
N LEU A 176 -2.92 -15.14 4.99
CA LEU A 176 -3.69 -13.88 5.02
C LEU A 176 -4.38 -13.74 6.39
N PRO A 177 -4.15 -12.66 7.15
CA PRO A 177 -4.80 -12.50 8.45
C PRO A 177 -6.30 -12.18 8.29
N VAL A 178 -7.13 -12.76 9.17
CA VAL A 178 -8.58 -12.50 9.19
C VAL A 178 -8.91 -11.02 9.39
N GLU A 179 -8.01 -10.30 10.01
CA GLU A 179 -8.12 -8.89 10.34
C GLU A 179 -8.15 -7.98 9.11
N ILE A 180 -7.72 -8.46 7.94
CA ILE A 180 -7.89 -7.71 6.66
C ILE A 180 -9.38 -7.48 6.40
N GLY A 181 -10.25 -8.45 6.72
CA GLY A 181 -11.70 -8.30 6.56
C GLY A 181 -12.31 -7.15 7.38
N LEU A 182 -11.59 -6.58 8.34
CA LEU A 182 -12.04 -5.40 9.09
C LEU A 182 -11.83 -4.09 8.34
N LEU A 183 -11.11 -4.07 7.22
CA LEU A 183 -10.85 -2.88 6.41
C LEU A 183 -12.09 -2.53 5.57
N GLU A 184 -13.20 -2.22 6.20
CA GLU A 184 -14.50 -2.01 5.57
C GLU A 184 -14.54 -0.84 4.57
N LEU A 185 -13.64 0.13 4.72
CA LEU A 185 -13.50 1.31 3.86
C LEU A 185 -12.52 1.10 2.69
N ALA A 186 -11.78 -0.01 2.70
CA ALA A 186 -10.78 -0.26 1.67
C ALA A 186 -11.46 -0.56 0.33
N THR A 187 -11.05 0.19 -0.69
CA THR A 187 -11.50 0.03 -2.07
C THR A 187 -10.51 -0.77 -2.90
N VAL A 188 -9.22 -0.72 -2.54
CA VAL A 188 -8.15 -1.44 -3.24
C VAL A 188 -7.27 -2.19 -2.25
N PHE A 189 -7.10 -3.49 -2.48
CA PHE A 189 -6.13 -4.32 -1.79
C PHE A 189 -5.39 -5.19 -2.80
N ASP A 190 -4.07 -5.00 -2.90
CA ASP A 190 -3.21 -5.81 -3.78
C ASP A 190 -2.01 -6.38 -3.01
N ALA A 191 -2.00 -7.70 -2.84
CA ALA A 191 -0.89 -8.46 -2.28
C ALA A 191 -0.39 -9.53 -3.27
N SER A 192 -0.55 -9.27 -4.57
CA SER A 192 -0.10 -10.16 -5.63
C SER A 192 1.43 -10.29 -5.67
N VAL A 193 1.91 -11.34 -6.32
CA VAL A 193 3.35 -11.62 -6.51
C VAL A 193 4.08 -11.64 -5.16
N ASN A 194 3.68 -12.59 -4.30
CA ASN A 194 4.27 -12.83 -2.99
C ASN A 194 4.39 -14.36 -2.74
N LYS A 195 4.66 -14.76 -1.51
CA LYS A 195 4.75 -16.17 -1.07
C LYS A 195 3.64 -16.51 -0.06
N LEU A 196 2.50 -15.81 -0.14
CA LEU A 196 1.36 -16.01 0.76
C LEU A 196 0.74 -17.39 0.54
N THR A 197 0.30 -18.04 1.61
CA THR A 197 -0.29 -19.38 1.57
C THR A 197 -1.59 -19.45 2.38
N GLY A 198 -2.23 -20.62 2.40
CA GLY A 198 -3.48 -20.82 3.13
C GLY A 198 -4.73 -20.41 2.35
N PRO A 199 -5.91 -20.56 2.97
CA PRO A 199 -7.16 -20.13 2.37
C PRO A 199 -7.34 -18.60 2.43
N ILE A 200 -8.22 -18.06 1.57
CA ILE A 200 -8.76 -16.72 1.77
C ILE A 200 -9.67 -16.76 3.00
N PRO A 201 -9.49 -15.88 3.99
CA PRO A 201 -10.37 -15.84 5.16
C PRO A 201 -11.82 -15.51 4.79
N GLN A 202 -12.78 -16.14 5.47
CA GLN A 202 -14.21 -15.84 5.29
C GLN A 202 -14.55 -14.36 5.61
N SER A 203 -13.76 -13.72 6.47
CA SER A 203 -13.90 -12.30 6.83
C SER A 203 -13.74 -11.35 5.64
N PHE A 204 -13.13 -11.80 4.53
CA PHE A 204 -13.02 -10.96 3.33
C PHE A 204 -14.39 -10.61 2.72
N GLY A 205 -15.43 -11.39 3.00
CA GLY A 205 -16.82 -11.02 2.70
C GLY A 205 -17.32 -9.76 3.42
N CYS A 206 -16.58 -9.21 4.39
CA CYS A 206 -16.91 -7.96 5.08
C CYS A 206 -16.28 -6.71 4.45
N LEU A 207 -15.51 -6.84 3.38
CA LEU A 207 -14.87 -5.73 2.66
C LEU A 207 -15.88 -5.00 1.75
N ARG A 208 -16.84 -4.31 2.34
CA ARG A 208 -18.04 -3.79 1.66
C ARG A 208 -17.75 -2.80 0.53
N ASP A 209 -16.73 -1.98 0.69
CA ASP A 209 -16.37 -0.93 -0.27
C ASP A 209 -15.29 -1.38 -1.27
N MET A 210 -14.91 -2.69 -1.25
CA MET A 210 -13.86 -3.24 -2.10
C MET A 210 -14.26 -3.19 -3.58
N GLU A 211 -13.47 -2.50 -4.38
CA GLU A 211 -13.57 -2.38 -5.83
C GLU A 211 -12.56 -3.31 -6.54
N LEU A 212 -11.31 -3.36 -6.02
CA LEU A 212 -10.25 -4.17 -6.59
C LEU A 212 -9.56 -5.01 -5.50
N LEU A 213 -9.66 -6.34 -5.62
CA LEU A 213 -8.92 -7.29 -4.80
C LEU A 213 -8.01 -8.15 -5.67
N ASN A 214 -6.70 -8.10 -5.44
CA ASN A 214 -5.72 -8.87 -6.17
C ASN A 214 -4.78 -9.62 -5.20
N VAL A 215 -4.85 -10.95 -5.20
CA VAL A 215 -3.93 -11.84 -4.49
C VAL A 215 -3.33 -12.89 -5.42
N SER A 216 -3.23 -12.57 -6.71
CA SER A 216 -2.67 -13.45 -7.73
C SER A 216 -1.18 -13.73 -7.50
N TYR A 217 -0.65 -14.78 -8.16
CA TYR A 217 0.77 -15.16 -8.06
C TYR A 217 1.23 -15.35 -6.62
N ASN A 218 0.53 -16.24 -5.89
CA ASN A 218 0.83 -16.65 -4.53
C ASN A 218 0.74 -18.18 -4.40
N GLN A 219 0.66 -18.69 -3.19
CA GLN A 219 0.50 -20.11 -2.86
C GLN A 219 -0.81 -20.36 -2.09
N LEU A 220 -1.84 -19.54 -2.36
CA LEU A 220 -3.14 -19.66 -1.71
C LEU A 220 -3.86 -20.90 -2.23
N TYR A 221 -4.68 -21.54 -1.38
CA TYR A 221 -5.38 -22.78 -1.72
C TYR A 221 -6.74 -22.89 -1.02
N GLY A 222 -7.46 -23.98 -1.32
CA GLY A 222 -8.77 -24.27 -0.75
C GLY A 222 -9.91 -23.69 -1.58
N GLU A 223 -11.04 -23.51 -0.96
CA GLU A 223 -12.24 -22.92 -1.57
C GLU A 223 -12.18 -21.39 -1.58
N VAL A 224 -12.67 -20.77 -2.64
CA VAL A 224 -12.90 -19.32 -2.65
C VAL A 224 -14.20 -19.01 -1.89
N PRO A 225 -14.15 -18.14 -0.85
CA PRO A 225 -15.35 -17.82 -0.09
C PRO A 225 -16.46 -17.20 -0.96
N GLU A 226 -17.65 -17.79 -0.95
CA GLU A 226 -18.82 -17.26 -1.67
C GLU A 226 -19.22 -15.85 -1.19
N THR A 227 -18.97 -15.55 0.09
CA THR A 227 -19.22 -14.22 0.67
C THR A 227 -18.39 -13.13 0.02
N LEU A 228 -17.16 -13.46 -0.43
CA LEU A 228 -16.29 -12.54 -1.17
C LEU A 228 -16.89 -12.22 -2.55
N CYS A 229 -17.45 -13.23 -3.22
CA CYS A 229 -18.06 -13.05 -4.55
C CYS A 229 -19.42 -12.33 -4.51
N LYS A 230 -19.98 -12.10 -3.31
CA LYS A 230 -21.23 -11.34 -3.09
C LYS A 230 -20.98 -9.85 -2.79
N LEU A 231 -19.76 -9.38 -2.82
CA LEU A 231 -19.45 -7.96 -2.61
C LEU A 231 -20.00 -7.13 -3.78
N ASN A 232 -20.84 -6.14 -3.45
CA ASN A 232 -21.60 -5.38 -4.47
C ASN A 232 -20.74 -4.39 -5.28
N ASN A 233 -19.63 -3.93 -4.70
CA ASN A 233 -18.79 -2.91 -5.33
C ASN A 233 -17.58 -3.51 -6.08
N LEU A 234 -17.48 -4.84 -6.12
CA LEU A 234 -16.31 -5.53 -6.65
C LEU A 234 -16.28 -5.44 -8.19
N GLU A 235 -15.36 -4.63 -8.71
CA GLU A 235 -15.13 -4.44 -10.14
C GLU A 235 -14.09 -5.43 -10.69
N LYS A 236 -13.12 -5.82 -9.83
CA LYS A 236 -12.06 -6.72 -10.24
C LYS A 236 -11.59 -7.60 -9.09
N LEU A 237 -11.68 -8.91 -9.30
CA LEU A 237 -11.15 -9.94 -8.40
C LEU A 237 -10.13 -10.79 -9.14
N THR A 238 -8.85 -10.73 -8.75
CA THR A 238 -7.78 -11.47 -9.40
C THR A 238 -7.17 -12.48 -8.46
N LEU A 239 -7.45 -13.75 -8.71
CA LEU A 239 -7.02 -14.90 -7.91
C LEU A 239 -6.11 -15.87 -8.70
N LYS A 240 -5.76 -15.54 -9.93
CA LYS A 240 -4.99 -16.39 -10.85
C LYS A 240 -3.61 -16.76 -10.30
N TYR A 241 -3.04 -17.85 -10.82
CA TYR A 241 -1.72 -18.34 -10.42
C TYR A 241 -1.61 -18.62 -8.90
N ASN A 242 -2.58 -19.35 -8.37
CA ASN A 242 -2.63 -19.90 -7.03
C ASN A 242 -2.93 -21.42 -7.10
N TYR A 243 -3.52 -21.99 -6.08
CA TYR A 243 -3.86 -23.42 -5.96
C TYR A 243 -5.27 -23.61 -5.41
N PHE A 244 -6.21 -22.71 -5.71
CA PHE A 244 -7.61 -22.88 -5.34
C PHE A 244 -8.21 -24.14 -6.00
N THR A 245 -9.08 -24.82 -5.26
CA THR A 245 -9.66 -26.11 -5.71
C THR A 245 -11.13 -26.04 -6.00
N GLN A 246 -11.81 -25.02 -5.51
CA GLN A 246 -13.26 -24.93 -5.62
C GLN A 246 -13.75 -23.48 -5.68
N VAL A 247 -14.79 -23.25 -6.50
CA VAL A 247 -15.58 -22.01 -6.58
C VAL A 247 -17.05 -22.36 -6.63
N GLY A 248 -17.85 -21.66 -5.86
CA GLY A 248 -19.28 -21.84 -5.82
C GLY A 248 -20.04 -20.98 -6.86
N PRO A 249 -21.38 -21.00 -6.83
CA PRO A 249 -22.22 -20.40 -7.88
C PRO A 249 -22.08 -18.88 -7.99
N GLU A 250 -21.91 -18.14 -6.90
CA GLU A 250 -21.76 -16.68 -6.98
C GLU A 250 -20.42 -16.30 -7.63
N CYS A 251 -19.35 -17.00 -7.27
CA CYS A 251 -18.04 -16.80 -7.91
C CYS A 251 -18.08 -17.15 -9.40
N ARG A 252 -18.83 -18.18 -9.81
CA ARG A 252 -18.99 -18.55 -11.22
C ARG A 252 -19.69 -17.47 -12.04
N LYS A 253 -20.64 -16.72 -11.45
CA LYS A 253 -21.25 -15.55 -12.11
C LYS A 253 -20.18 -14.50 -12.42
N LEU A 254 -19.31 -14.17 -11.45
CA LEU A 254 -18.24 -13.19 -11.64
C LEU A 254 -17.21 -13.64 -12.69
N ILE A 255 -16.98 -14.96 -12.85
CA ILE A 255 -16.14 -15.48 -13.94
C ILE A 255 -16.80 -15.18 -15.30
N ALA A 256 -18.10 -15.48 -15.45
CA ALA A 256 -18.85 -15.22 -16.67
C ALA A 256 -18.92 -13.72 -17.02
N GLU A 257 -18.99 -12.86 -16.01
CA GLU A 257 -18.99 -11.40 -16.12
C GLU A 257 -17.56 -10.80 -16.32
N LYS A 258 -16.53 -11.65 -16.29
CA LYS A 258 -15.11 -11.25 -16.39
C LYS A 258 -14.62 -10.34 -15.25
N VAL A 259 -15.31 -10.33 -14.14
CA VAL A 259 -14.90 -9.67 -12.89
C VAL A 259 -13.88 -10.53 -12.16
N LEU A 260 -14.08 -11.86 -12.11
CA LEU A 260 -13.16 -12.80 -11.46
C LEU A 260 -12.24 -13.47 -12.49
N ASP A 261 -10.93 -13.26 -12.36
CA ASP A 261 -9.89 -14.07 -13.02
C ASP A 261 -9.32 -15.11 -12.05
N ILE A 262 -9.66 -16.38 -12.28
CA ILE A 262 -9.24 -17.55 -11.48
C ILE A 262 -8.43 -18.57 -12.29
N SER A 263 -7.86 -18.16 -13.39
CA SER A 263 -7.01 -19.01 -14.22
C SER A 263 -5.77 -19.51 -13.48
N MET A 264 -5.17 -20.60 -13.95
CA MET A 264 -3.96 -21.19 -13.38
C MET A 264 -4.07 -21.53 -11.88
N ASN A 265 -5.21 -22.16 -11.54
CA ASN A 265 -5.47 -22.77 -10.23
C ASN A 265 -5.68 -24.30 -10.39
N CYS A 266 -6.30 -24.96 -9.43
CA CYS A 266 -6.51 -26.42 -9.40
C CYS A 266 -7.99 -26.81 -9.42
N ILE A 267 -8.84 -26.07 -10.15
CA ILE A 267 -10.28 -26.28 -10.22
C ILE A 267 -10.60 -27.19 -11.42
N ILE A 268 -10.99 -28.43 -11.15
CA ILE A 268 -11.07 -29.51 -12.15
C ILE A 268 -12.05 -29.21 -13.31
N ASP A 269 -13.14 -28.50 -13.03
CA ASP A 269 -14.23 -28.25 -13.96
C ASP A 269 -14.18 -26.85 -14.65
N LEU A 270 -13.05 -26.17 -14.55
CA LEU A 270 -12.81 -24.90 -15.23
C LEU A 270 -11.67 -25.01 -16.26
N GLU A 271 -11.77 -24.21 -17.29
CA GLU A 271 -10.71 -24.07 -18.30
C GLU A 271 -9.51 -23.27 -17.77
N ASN A 272 -8.37 -23.39 -18.46
CA ASN A 272 -7.13 -22.64 -18.16
C ASN A 272 -6.60 -22.86 -16.73
N GLN A 273 -6.74 -24.08 -16.23
CA GLN A 273 -6.21 -24.46 -14.92
C GLN A 273 -4.81 -25.07 -15.02
N ARG A 274 -4.14 -25.24 -13.88
CA ARG A 274 -2.86 -25.95 -13.76
C ARG A 274 -3.03 -27.41 -14.17
N LYS A 275 -1.94 -28.04 -14.53
CA LYS A 275 -1.89 -29.48 -14.76
C LYS A 275 -2.12 -30.22 -13.44
N PRO A 276 -2.77 -31.39 -13.47
CA PRO A 276 -3.03 -32.19 -12.26
C PRO A 276 -1.77 -32.52 -11.46
N ASP A 277 -0.67 -32.84 -12.13
CA ASP A 277 0.63 -33.15 -11.52
C ASP A 277 1.23 -31.96 -10.77
N GLU A 278 1.06 -30.73 -11.27
CA GLU A 278 1.49 -29.51 -10.58
C GLU A 278 0.68 -29.28 -9.30
N CYS A 279 -0.62 -29.53 -9.35
CA CYS A 279 -1.51 -29.43 -8.21
C CYS A 279 -1.18 -30.48 -7.13
N GLU A 280 -1.00 -31.73 -7.56
CA GLU A 280 -0.61 -32.82 -6.65
C GLU A 280 0.72 -32.53 -5.97
N ALA A 281 1.74 -32.12 -6.72
CA ALA A 281 3.05 -31.77 -6.19
C ALA A 281 2.97 -30.62 -5.16
N PHE A 282 2.08 -29.65 -5.36
CA PHE A 282 1.84 -28.58 -4.40
C PHE A 282 1.20 -29.11 -3.11
N PHE A 283 0.11 -29.91 -3.20
CA PHE A 283 -0.63 -30.38 -2.04
C PHE A 283 0.17 -31.38 -1.19
N LEU A 284 1.16 -32.07 -1.75
CA LEU A 284 2.10 -32.88 -1.00
C LEU A 284 3.04 -32.05 -0.11
N ARG A 285 3.27 -30.79 -0.42
CA ARG A 285 4.25 -29.90 0.26
C ARG A 285 3.62 -28.64 0.86
N LYS A 286 2.31 -28.46 0.74
CA LYS A 286 1.64 -27.23 1.16
C LYS A 286 1.90 -26.90 2.62
N GLN A 287 2.10 -25.62 2.89
CA GLN A 287 2.17 -25.10 4.25
C GLN A 287 0.76 -24.91 4.80
N THR A 288 0.55 -25.27 6.05
CA THR A 288 -0.71 -25.10 6.76
C THR A 288 -0.68 -23.83 7.62
N CYS A 289 -1.80 -23.15 7.71
CA CYS A 289 -1.94 -22.00 8.59
C CYS A 289 -2.08 -22.45 10.06
N PRO A 290 -1.44 -21.75 11.00
CA PRO A 290 -1.50 -22.13 12.42
C PRO A 290 -2.92 -22.12 13.00
N ASP A 291 -3.78 -21.20 12.53
CA ASP A 291 -5.17 -21.06 12.99
C ASP A 291 -6.16 -21.20 11.83
N MET A 292 -6.22 -22.42 11.29
CA MET A 292 -7.15 -22.74 10.20
C MET A 292 -8.62 -22.51 10.57
N LYS A 293 -9.00 -22.71 11.84
CA LYS A 293 -10.39 -22.57 12.27
C LYS A 293 -10.86 -21.11 12.12
N SER A 294 -10.07 -20.15 12.53
CA SER A 294 -10.44 -18.72 12.40
C SER A 294 -10.55 -18.28 10.94
N LEU A 295 -9.71 -18.84 10.06
CA LEU A 295 -9.72 -18.48 8.62
C LEU A 295 -10.99 -18.95 7.91
N ILE A 296 -11.48 -20.17 8.22
CA ILE A 296 -12.63 -20.78 7.56
C ILE A 296 -13.97 -20.56 8.29
N SER A 297 -13.93 -20.07 9.53
CA SER A 297 -15.16 -19.77 10.27
C SER A 297 -15.89 -18.57 9.70
N TYR A 298 -17.22 -18.70 9.57
CA TYR A 298 -18.06 -17.56 9.23
C TYR A 298 -17.89 -16.45 10.28
N VAL A 299 -17.61 -15.24 9.79
CA VAL A 299 -17.54 -14.04 10.64
C VAL A 299 -18.74 -13.17 10.29
N PRO A 300 -19.68 -12.91 11.22
CA PRO A 300 -20.72 -11.92 10.97
C PRO A 300 -20.06 -10.55 10.82
N CYS A 301 -20.26 -9.89 9.69
CA CYS A 301 -19.81 -8.53 9.51
C CYS A 301 -20.61 -7.61 10.44
N ASN A 302 -19.96 -6.99 11.42
CA ASN A 302 -20.61 -6.06 12.34
C ASN A 302 -21.14 -4.85 11.57
N ILE A 303 -22.44 -4.77 11.44
CA ILE A 303 -23.15 -3.63 10.84
C ILE A 303 -23.42 -2.61 11.94
N ASP A 304 -22.39 -1.92 12.41
CA ASP A 304 -22.59 -0.69 13.20
C ASP A 304 -23.03 0.43 12.26
N GLN A 305 -24.34 0.54 12.08
CA GLN A 305 -24.99 1.45 11.11
C GLN A 305 -25.02 2.93 11.53
N SER A 306 -24.47 3.35 12.68
CA SER A 306 -24.97 4.61 13.22
C SER A 306 -23.99 5.77 13.45
N SER A 307 -22.68 5.66 13.25
CA SER A 307 -21.83 6.77 13.75
C SER A 307 -20.69 7.31 12.86
N SER A 308 -20.44 6.76 11.67
CA SER A 308 -19.18 7.03 10.95
C SER A 308 -19.24 7.99 9.75
N ARG A 309 -20.42 8.32 9.22
CA ARG A 309 -20.52 9.05 7.94
C ARG A 309 -20.12 10.53 7.99
N LYS A 310 -20.04 11.18 9.15
CA LYS A 310 -19.83 12.65 9.20
C LYS A 310 -18.38 13.10 9.21
N ASN A 311 -17.43 12.29 9.71
CA ASN A 311 -16.01 12.70 9.78
C ASN A 311 -15.13 12.16 8.63
N SER A 312 -15.54 11.07 7.98
CA SER A 312 -14.82 10.50 6.84
C SER A 312 -15.08 11.23 5.51
N ALA A 313 -16.24 11.88 5.36
CA ALA A 313 -16.59 12.58 4.13
C ALA A 313 -15.62 13.74 3.77
N GLY A 314 -15.10 14.46 4.75
CA GLY A 314 -14.13 15.53 4.52
C GLY A 314 -12.73 15.02 4.13
N ARG A 315 -12.30 13.88 4.67
CA ARG A 315 -11.04 13.20 4.30
C ARG A 315 -11.19 12.44 2.99
N ALA A 316 -12.31 11.75 2.76
CA ALA A 316 -12.61 11.03 1.52
C ALA A 316 -12.69 11.95 0.29
N GLN A 317 -13.17 13.20 0.42
CA GLN A 317 -13.14 14.17 -0.69
C GLN A 317 -11.72 14.60 -1.09
N ARG A 318 -10.76 14.66 -0.16
CA ARG A 318 -9.34 14.86 -0.50
C ARG A 318 -8.75 13.63 -1.20
N GLY A 319 -9.17 12.42 -0.80
CA GLY A 319 -8.77 11.16 -1.42
C GLY A 319 -9.28 10.95 -2.85
N ALA A 320 -10.46 11.49 -3.20
CA ALA A 320 -11.06 11.31 -4.53
C ALA A 320 -10.21 11.92 -5.69
N ARG A 321 -9.40 12.93 -5.42
CA ARG A 321 -8.44 13.48 -6.41
C ARG A 321 -7.17 12.61 -6.57
N ALA A 322 -6.82 11.78 -5.57
CA ALA A 322 -5.65 10.90 -5.61
C ALA A 322 -5.95 9.50 -6.21
N ARG A 323 -7.24 9.11 -6.32
CA ARG A 323 -7.66 7.76 -6.76
C ARG A 323 -7.15 7.34 -8.14
N SER A 324 -6.90 8.27 -9.06
CA SER A 324 -6.42 7.94 -10.41
C SER A 324 -4.91 7.75 -10.51
N THR A 325 -4.15 8.04 -9.45
CA THR A 325 -2.70 8.14 -9.52
C THR A 325 -1.95 7.01 -8.82
N THR A 326 -2.51 6.38 -7.77
CA THR A 326 -1.78 5.41 -6.94
C THR A 326 -1.53 4.08 -7.65
N TYR A 327 -2.56 3.40 -8.13
CA TYR A 327 -2.39 2.10 -8.80
C TYR A 327 -1.72 2.21 -10.17
N ALA A 328 -2.05 3.24 -10.96
CA ALA A 328 -1.40 3.50 -12.24
C ALA A 328 0.07 3.94 -12.10
N ALA A 329 0.41 4.62 -11.00
CA ALA A 329 1.75 5.12 -10.73
C ALA A 329 2.76 4.05 -10.27
N ILE A 330 2.31 2.84 -9.92
CA ILE A 330 3.21 1.74 -9.55
C ILE A 330 4.10 1.31 -10.73
N ASN A 331 3.60 1.40 -11.94
CA ASN A 331 4.23 0.88 -13.15
C ASN A 331 4.81 1.96 -14.09
N LYS A 332 4.65 3.23 -13.77
CA LYS A 332 5.22 4.32 -14.58
C LYS A 332 5.94 5.31 -13.68
N PRO A 333 7.26 5.49 -13.86
CA PRO A 333 7.91 6.70 -13.33
C PRO A 333 7.18 7.90 -13.94
N HIS A 334 6.84 8.88 -13.15
CA HIS A 334 6.36 10.14 -13.70
C HIS A 334 7.47 10.75 -14.54
N LEU A 335 7.22 10.92 -15.86
CA LEU A 335 8.08 11.65 -16.78
C LEU A 335 8.07 13.14 -16.44
#